data_edd3f002408bfab03fa18c117a9cfc81
#
_entry.id   edd3f002408bfab03fa18c117a9cfc81
#
_cell.length_a   1.000
_cell.length_b   1.000
_cell.length_c   1.000
_cell.angle_alpha   90.00
_cell.angle_beta   90.00
_cell.angle_gamma   90.00
#
_symmetry.space_group_name_H-M   'P 1'
#
loop_
_entity.id
_entity.type
_entity.pdbx_description
1 polymer ?
#
loop_
_entity_poly.entity_id
_entity_poly.type
_entity_poly.pdbx_seq_one_letter_code
_entity_poly.pdbx_strand_id
1 'polypeptide(L)'
;MEGRKRIAVVGSDARQAAAGRALARAGYAVAGAEQVARADVILLPLPLDESRTPLAQLLRAAKPGAFALGGRLSAQAVEIARQAGVELADYFA
;
A
#
# COMPACT_ATOMS: atom_id res chain seq x y z
N MET A 1 -4.27 0.08 24.55
CA MET A 1 -3.30 -0.56 23.90
C MET A 1 -3.17 -0.07 22.54
N GLU A 2 -2.10 0.04 22.13
CA GLU A 2 -1.87 0.41 20.88
C GLU A 2 -2.32 -0.58 20.00
N GLY A 3 -2.95 -0.23 19.08
CA GLY A 3 -3.59 -1.07 18.21
C GLY A 3 -2.69 -1.88 17.35
N ARG A 4 -3.27 -2.78 16.60
CA ARG A 4 -2.59 -3.51 15.58
C ARG A 4 -2.09 -2.57 14.52
N LYS A 5 -1.06 -3.00 13.81
CA LYS A 5 -0.68 -2.32 12.58
C LYS A 5 -1.84 -2.32 11.61
N ARG A 6 -2.05 -1.21 10.95
CA ARG A 6 -3.12 -1.07 9.97
C ARG A 6 -2.53 -1.20 8.58
N ILE A 7 -3.13 -2.10 7.79
CA ILE A 7 -2.65 -2.37 6.44
C ILE A 7 -3.77 -2.08 5.46
N ALA A 8 -3.51 -1.23 4.50
CA ALA A 8 -4.43 -0.98 3.41
C ALA A 8 -4.00 -1.84 2.22
N VAL A 9 -4.88 -2.75 1.81
CA VAL A 9 -4.64 -3.60 0.65
C VAL A 9 -5.33 -2.94 -0.53
N VAL A 10 -4.54 -2.49 -1.49
CA VAL A 10 -5.05 -1.77 -2.66
C VAL A 10 -5.22 -2.75 -3.81
N GLY A 11 -6.38 -2.72 -4.44
CA GLY A 11 -6.68 -3.63 -5.53
C GLY A 11 -7.65 -4.73 -5.10
N SER A 12 -8.37 -5.26 -6.08
CA SER A 12 -9.41 -6.23 -5.79
C SER A 12 -9.20 -7.57 -6.47
N ASP A 13 -8.02 -7.82 -7.04
CA ASP A 13 -7.78 -9.11 -7.68
C ASP A 13 -7.60 -10.22 -6.64
N ALA A 14 -7.52 -11.45 -7.11
CA ALA A 14 -7.49 -12.62 -6.23
C ALA A 14 -6.26 -12.63 -5.33
N ARG A 15 -5.12 -12.15 -5.83
CA ARG A 15 -3.90 -12.10 -5.02
C ARG A 15 -4.03 -11.13 -3.87
N GLN A 16 -4.59 -9.94 -4.15
CA GLN A 16 -4.78 -8.95 -3.11
C GLN A 16 -5.81 -9.42 -2.08
N ALA A 17 -6.88 -10.05 -2.53
CA ALA A 17 -7.87 -10.61 -1.62
C ALA A 17 -7.26 -11.69 -0.71
N ALA A 18 -6.44 -12.56 -1.29
CA ALA A 18 -5.79 -13.61 -0.52
C ALA A 18 -4.80 -13.04 0.49
N ALA A 19 -4.04 -12.02 0.07
CA ALA A 19 -3.10 -11.36 0.97
C ALA A 19 -3.82 -10.70 2.13
N GLY A 20 -4.95 -10.04 1.85
CA GLY A 20 -5.75 -9.42 2.90
C GLY A 20 -6.24 -10.41 3.92
N ARG A 21 -6.73 -11.57 3.46
CA ARG A 21 -7.20 -12.61 4.38
C ARG A 21 -6.06 -13.16 5.23
N ALA A 22 -4.90 -13.39 4.62
CA ALA A 22 -3.76 -13.92 5.35
C ALA A 22 -3.28 -12.94 6.42
N LEU A 23 -3.23 -11.66 6.09
CA LEU A 23 -2.82 -10.64 7.04
C LEU A 23 -3.83 -10.48 8.18
N ALA A 24 -5.12 -10.58 7.89
CA ALA A 24 -6.14 -10.51 8.92
C ALA A 24 -6.01 -11.68 9.89
N ARG A 25 -5.73 -12.87 9.37
CA ARG A 25 -5.51 -14.04 10.23
C ARG A 25 -4.28 -13.89 11.11
N ALA A 26 -3.28 -13.16 10.61
CA ALA A 26 -2.06 -12.91 11.38
C ALA A 26 -2.25 -11.86 12.46
N GLY A 27 -3.41 -11.21 12.51
CA GLY A 27 -3.71 -10.27 13.57
C GLY A 27 -3.61 -8.80 13.18
N TYR A 28 -3.40 -8.50 11.89
CA TYR A 28 -3.34 -7.12 11.44
C TYR A 28 -4.75 -6.58 11.19
N ALA A 29 -4.90 -5.28 11.33
CA ALA A 29 -6.14 -4.61 10.95
C ALA A 29 -6.06 -4.31 9.45
N VAL A 30 -6.88 -5.00 8.65
CA VAL A 30 -6.82 -4.93 7.19
C VAL A 30 -8.03 -4.19 6.66
N ALA A 31 -7.78 -3.29 5.71
CA ALA A 31 -8.83 -2.52 5.05
C ALA A 31 -8.44 -2.30 3.60
N GLY A 32 -9.29 -1.67 2.83
CA GLY A 32 -9.03 -1.36 1.43
C GLY A 32 -8.43 0.01 1.24
N ALA A 33 -8.40 0.45 -0.02
CA ALA A 33 -7.79 1.72 -0.39
C ALA A 33 -8.42 2.93 0.31
N GLU A 34 -9.68 2.80 0.74
CA GLU A 34 -10.36 3.91 1.40
C GLU A 34 -9.73 4.25 2.75
N GLN A 35 -8.90 3.37 3.32
CA GLN A 35 -8.25 3.59 4.60
C GLN A 35 -6.76 3.92 4.48
N VAL A 36 -6.31 4.31 3.29
CA VAL A 36 -4.90 4.60 3.05
C VAL A 36 -4.37 5.67 4.00
N ALA A 37 -5.18 6.68 4.30
CA ALA A 37 -4.74 7.78 5.16
C ALA A 37 -4.43 7.34 6.59
N ARG A 38 -4.95 6.19 7.01
CA ARG A 38 -4.73 5.67 8.35
C ARG A 38 -3.77 4.48 8.38
N ALA A 39 -3.35 4.01 7.22
CA ALA A 39 -2.55 2.79 7.14
C ALA A 39 -1.10 3.03 7.53
N ASP A 40 -0.54 2.09 8.26
CA ASP A 40 0.90 2.06 8.52
C ASP A 40 1.64 1.44 7.34
N VAL A 41 0.99 0.50 6.67
CA VAL A 41 1.53 -0.20 5.51
C VAL A 41 0.49 -0.18 4.40
N ILE A 42 0.93 0.12 3.19
CA ILE A 42 0.08 0.10 2.00
C ILE A 42 0.59 -0.99 1.08
N LEU A 43 -0.25 -1.99 0.83
CA LEU A 43 0.12 -3.10 -0.05
C LEU A 43 -0.45 -2.82 -1.43
N LEU A 44 0.43 -2.51 -2.37
CA LEU A 44 0.03 -2.16 -3.73
C LEU A 44 -0.18 -3.41 -4.58
N PRO A 45 -1.04 -3.34 -5.60
CA PRO A 45 -1.26 -4.51 -6.45
C PRO A 45 0.00 -4.85 -7.25
N LEU A 46 0.11 -6.12 -7.62
CA LEU A 46 1.26 -6.62 -8.35
C LEU A 46 0.76 -7.40 -9.57
N PRO A 47 1.09 -6.99 -10.79
CA PRO A 47 1.84 -5.79 -11.12
C PRO A 47 1.04 -4.53 -10.90
N LEU A 48 1.75 -3.44 -10.67
CA LEU A 48 1.08 -2.16 -10.48
C LEU A 48 0.64 -1.62 -11.84
N ASP A 49 -0.65 -1.41 -11.98
CA ASP A 49 -1.20 -0.80 -13.19
C ASP A 49 -1.67 0.60 -12.83
N GLU A 50 -0.88 1.59 -13.17
CA GLU A 50 -1.16 2.96 -12.78
C GLU A 50 -2.37 3.54 -13.51
N SER A 51 -2.81 2.90 -14.61
CA SER A 51 -4.05 3.34 -15.26
C SER A 51 -5.28 2.96 -14.44
N ARG A 52 -5.18 1.96 -13.59
CA ARG A 52 -6.28 1.53 -12.72
C ARG A 52 -6.09 1.98 -11.29
N THR A 53 -4.84 2.17 -10.88
CA THR A 53 -4.52 2.53 -9.50
C THR A 53 -4.01 3.95 -9.48
N PRO A 54 -4.75 4.90 -8.90
CA PRO A 54 -4.30 6.29 -8.87
C PRO A 54 -3.19 6.45 -7.84
N LEU A 55 -2.01 5.99 -8.19
CA LEU A 55 -0.88 5.89 -7.28
C LEU A 55 -0.51 7.23 -6.65
N ALA A 56 -0.48 8.29 -7.46
CA ALA A 56 -0.13 9.60 -6.92
C ALA A 56 -1.11 10.04 -5.84
N GLN A 57 -2.40 9.83 -6.07
CA GLN A 57 -3.41 10.17 -5.08
C GLN A 57 -3.27 9.34 -3.82
N LEU A 58 -3.01 8.03 -3.99
CA LEU A 58 -2.85 7.15 -2.84
C LEU A 58 -1.67 7.54 -1.98
N LEU A 59 -0.53 7.79 -2.62
CA LEU A 59 0.68 8.15 -1.86
C LEU A 59 0.54 9.51 -1.19
N ARG A 60 -0.11 10.45 -1.84
CA ARG A 60 -0.33 11.76 -1.22
C ARG A 60 -1.33 11.72 -0.08
N ALA A 61 -2.27 10.78 -0.14
CA ALA A 61 -3.25 10.61 0.93
C ALA A 61 -2.66 9.86 2.12
N ALA A 62 -1.57 9.12 1.93
CA ALA A 62 -0.96 8.33 2.99
C ALA A 62 -0.39 9.24 4.07
N LYS A 63 -0.39 8.75 5.31
CA LYS A 63 0.22 9.52 6.38
C LYS A 63 1.73 9.50 6.23
N PRO A 64 2.43 10.57 6.62
CA PRO A 64 3.89 10.59 6.57
C PRO A 64 4.46 9.46 7.42
N GLY A 65 5.49 8.80 6.92
CA GLY A 65 6.10 7.67 7.60
C GLY A 65 5.46 6.33 7.28
N ALA A 66 4.39 6.32 6.47
CA ALA A 66 3.81 5.06 6.03
C ALA A 66 4.78 4.30 5.12
N PHE A 67 4.61 2.99 5.05
CA PHE A 67 5.44 2.12 4.24
C PHE A 67 4.59 1.52 3.13
N ALA A 68 4.98 1.70 1.89
CA ALA A 68 4.26 1.13 0.75
C ALA A 68 5.10 0.04 0.11
N LEU A 69 4.46 -1.09 -0.19
CA LEU A 69 5.12 -2.25 -0.76
C LEU A 69 4.47 -2.58 -2.09
N GLY A 70 5.27 -2.64 -3.15
CA GLY A 70 4.78 -2.96 -4.48
C GLY A 70 5.84 -3.64 -5.31
N GLY A 71 5.58 -3.80 -6.60
CA GLY A 71 6.53 -4.41 -7.50
C GLY A 71 6.57 -3.70 -8.84
N ARG A 72 7.75 -3.68 -9.47
CA ARG A 72 7.98 -3.04 -10.75
C ARG A 72 7.59 -1.59 -10.75
N LEU A 73 8.03 -0.88 -9.73
CA LEU A 73 7.67 0.52 -9.54
C LEU A 73 8.47 1.40 -10.48
N SER A 74 7.81 2.41 -11.04
CA SER A 74 8.47 3.36 -11.94
C SER A 74 9.29 4.37 -11.15
N ALA A 75 10.22 5.03 -11.83
CA ALA A 75 10.98 6.11 -11.21
C ALA A 75 10.05 7.24 -10.75
N GLN A 76 8.97 7.47 -11.48
CA GLN A 76 8.00 8.48 -11.12
C GLN A 76 7.29 8.10 -9.82
N ALA A 77 6.94 6.82 -9.64
CA ALA A 77 6.32 6.36 -8.41
C ALA A 77 7.24 6.55 -7.22
N VAL A 78 8.52 6.25 -7.39
CA VAL A 78 9.51 6.43 -6.33
C VAL A 78 9.61 7.91 -5.93
N GLU A 79 9.62 8.79 -6.91
CA GLU A 79 9.72 10.22 -6.64
C GLU A 79 8.47 10.76 -5.94
N ILE A 80 7.29 10.30 -6.33
CA ILE A 80 6.04 10.70 -5.68
C ILE A 80 6.06 10.26 -4.21
N ALA A 81 6.48 9.03 -3.95
CA ALA A 81 6.53 8.51 -2.59
C ALA A 81 7.50 9.33 -1.75
N ARG A 82 8.67 9.67 -2.31
CA ARG A 82 9.65 10.47 -1.60
C ARG A 82 9.08 11.82 -1.21
N GLN A 83 8.39 12.47 -2.13
CA GLN A 83 7.79 13.78 -1.86
C GLN A 83 6.67 13.69 -0.83
N ALA A 84 5.97 12.58 -0.78
CA ALA A 84 4.88 12.39 0.16
C ALA A 84 5.35 11.93 1.55
N GLY A 85 6.63 11.64 1.70
CA GLY A 85 7.15 11.13 2.96
C GLY A 85 6.81 9.67 3.21
N VAL A 86 6.56 8.90 2.16
CA VAL A 86 6.22 7.48 2.23
C VAL A 86 7.43 6.67 1.83
N GLU A 87 7.79 5.70 2.66
CA GLU A 87 8.88 4.79 2.32
C GLU A 87 8.34 3.73 1.36
N LEU A 88 9.02 3.54 0.24
CA LEU A 88 8.55 2.66 -0.82
C LEU A 88 9.55 1.53 -1.02
N ALA A 89 9.06 0.29 -1.02
CA ALA A 89 9.88 -0.87 -1.29
C ALA A 89 9.33 -1.63 -2.49
N ASP A 90 10.23 -2.19 -3.29
CA ASP A 90 9.88 -2.93 -4.50
C ASP A 90 10.25 -4.39 -4.29
N TYR A 91 9.29 -5.30 -4.54
CA TYR A 91 9.52 -6.74 -4.41
C TYR A 91 10.65 -7.23 -5.29
N PHE A 92 10.90 -6.54 -6.40
CA PHE A 92 11.87 -6.99 -7.40
C PHE A 92 13.18 -6.21 -7.35
N ALA A 93 13.36 -5.39 -6.35
CA ALA A 93 14.58 -4.60 -6.22
C ALA A 93 15.73 -5.42 -5.70
#